data_14a192d2bdfe50c927f67a71b155744c
#
_entry.id   14a192d2bdfe50c927f67a71b155744c
#
_cell.length_a   1.000
_cell.length_b   1.000
_cell.length_c   1.000
_cell.angle_alpha   90.00
_cell.angle_beta   90.00
_cell.angle_gamma   90.00
#
_symmetry.space_group_name_H-M   'P 1'
#
loop_
_entity.id
_entity.type
_entity.pdbx_description
1 polymer ?
#
loop_
_entity_poly.entity_id
_entity_poly.type
_entity_poly.pdbx_seq_one_letter_code
_entity_poly.pdbx_strand_id
1 'polypeptide(L)'
;RATEYLARGFTALKFDPAGHYTTFDPRQPSLDDLERCECYVRSVREAVGDRCDLLFGTHGQFTPAGAIRLAKRLEAYSPLWFEEPTPPELPEEMARVARATSIPIATGERLTTKYEFSRVLETGAASILQLNLGRVGGLLEAKKIAGMAEAHYAQIAPHLYCGPVVGAANIQLSACTPNFLILETIGTGGGFHAELLQRPATWEEG
;
A
#
# COMPACT_ATOMS: atom_id res chain seq x y z
N ARG A 1 13.65 -10.65 -10.33
CA ARG A 1 12.90 -9.37 -10.33
C ARG A 1 13.16 -8.55 -9.06
N ALA A 2 12.98 -9.09 -7.84
CA ALA A 2 13.24 -8.33 -6.60
C ALA A 2 14.66 -7.73 -6.58
N THR A 3 15.67 -8.52 -6.86
CA THR A 3 17.08 -8.08 -6.95
C THR A 3 17.35 -7.07 -8.07
N GLU A 4 16.60 -7.12 -9.15
CA GLU A 4 16.70 -6.15 -10.26
C GLU A 4 16.21 -4.76 -9.84
N TYR A 5 15.08 -4.69 -9.11
CA TYR A 5 14.58 -3.42 -8.56
C TYR A 5 15.56 -2.84 -7.53
N LEU A 6 16.08 -3.68 -6.66
CA LEU A 6 17.10 -3.26 -5.70
C LEU A 6 18.37 -2.70 -6.39
N ALA A 7 18.81 -3.33 -7.48
CA ALA A 7 19.94 -2.85 -8.27
C ALA A 7 19.69 -1.51 -8.99
N ARG A 8 18.41 -1.13 -9.12
CA ARG A 8 17.96 0.16 -9.70
C ARG A 8 17.75 1.26 -8.64
N GLY A 9 18.11 0.99 -7.38
CA GLY A 9 18.01 1.96 -6.29
C GLY A 9 16.70 1.93 -5.50
N PHE A 10 15.72 1.06 -5.84
CA PHE A 10 14.49 0.96 -5.07
C PHE A 10 14.75 0.37 -3.67
N THR A 11 14.22 1.02 -2.65
CA THR A 11 14.37 0.63 -1.24
C THR A 11 13.15 -0.09 -0.68
N ALA A 12 12.09 -0.23 -1.47
CA ALA A 12 10.86 -0.92 -1.08
C ALA A 12 10.25 -1.66 -2.26
N LEU A 13 9.63 -2.81 -1.98
CA LEU A 13 8.98 -3.67 -2.97
C LEU A 13 7.56 -3.99 -2.55
N LYS A 14 6.59 -3.56 -3.37
CA LYS A 14 5.18 -3.91 -3.21
C LYS A 14 4.85 -5.14 -4.05
N PHE A 15 4.20 -6.12 -3.45
CA PHE A 15 3.75 -7.35 -4.12
C PHE A 15 2.59 -7.99 -3.36
N ASP A 16 1.82 -8.83 -4.05
CA ASP A 16 0.79 -9.63 -3.42
C ASP A 16 1.38 -10.97 -2.95
N PRO A 17 1.41 -11.23 -1.64
CA PRO A 17 1.91 -12.51 -1.12
C PRO A 17 0.96 -13.68 -1.37
N ALA A 18 -0.32 -13.41 -1.59
CA ALA A 18 -1.34 -14.44 -1.80
C ALA A 18 -1.42 -14.94 -3.25
N GLY A 19 -0.89 -14.16 -4.20
CA GLY A 19 -0.90 -14.52 -5.61
C GLY A 19 -2.29 -14.39 -6.23
N HIS A 20 -2.76 -15.43 -6.92
CA HIS A 20 -4.07 -15.43 -7.57
C HIS A 20 -5.21 -15.38 -6.56
N TYR A 21 -6.01 -14.35 -6.62
CA TYR A 21 -7.13 -14.10 -5.72
C TYR A 21 -8.28 -13.46 -6.50
N THR A 22 -9.46 -13.49 -5.88
CA THR A 22 -10.61 -12.72 -6.36
C THR A 22 -10.71 -11.45 -5.54
N THR A 23 -10.37 -10.31 -6.13
CA THR A 23 -10.56 -8.99 -5.51
C THR A 23 -12.03 -8.81 -5.09
N PHE A 24 -12.24 -8.17 -3.94
CA PHE A 24 -13.58 -7.87 -3.39
C PHE A 24 -14.42 -9.09 -3.00
N ASP A 25 -13.83 -10.28 -2.96
CA ASP A 25 -14.50 -11.50 -2.51
C ASP A 25 -13.69 -12.11 -1.34
N PRO A 26 -13.92 -11.63 -0.11
CA PRO A 26 -13.12 -12.00 1.04
C PRO A 26 -13.24 -13.49 1.37
N ARG A 27 -12.12 -14.19 1.38
CA ARG A 27 -12.03 -15.64 1.65
C ARG A 27 -11.20 -15.94 2.89
N GLN A 28 -11.51 -17.07 3.47
CA GLN A 28 -10.69 -17.69 4.50
C GLN A 28 -9.59 -18.51 3.80
N PRO A 29 -8.28 -18.17 3.94
CA PRO A 29 -7.23 -18.96 3.34
C PRO A 29 -7.12 -20.33 3.98
N SER A 30 -6.85 -21.34 3.16
CA SER A 30 -6.53 -22.70 3.62
C SER A 30 -5.14 -22.73 4.28
N LEU A 31 -4.79 -23.86 4.90
CA LEU A 31 -3.44 -24.04 5.45
C LEU A 31 -2.38 -24.01 4.35
N ASP A 32 -2.65 -24.63 3.21
CA ASP A 32 -1.78 -24.64 2.04
C ASP A 32 -1.57 -23.22 1.46
N ASP A 33 -2.64 -22.41 1.37
CA ASP A 33 -2.52 -21.01 0.96
C ASP A 33 -1.62 -20.20 1.89
N LEU A 34 -1.80 -20.36 3.20
CA LEU A 34 -0.98 -19.67 4.19
C LEU A 34 0.49 -20.07 4.09
N GLU A 35 0.77 -21.35 3.88
CA GLU A 35 2.13 -21.87 3.73
C GLU A 35 2.78 -21.36 2.43
N ARG A 36 2.05 -21.36 1.34
CA ARG A 36 2.49 -20.82 0.05
C ARG A 36 2.82 -19.32 0.14
N CYS A 37 1.95 -18.54 0.78
CA CYS A 37 2.20 -17.11 1.02
C CYS A 37 3.48 -16.89 1.83
N GLU A 38 3.65 -17.63 2.90
CA GLU A 38 4.83 -17.53 3.77
C GLU A 38 6.10 -17.93 3.04
N CYS A 39 6.09 -19.04 2.27
CA CYS A 39 7.22 -19.45 1.46
C CYS A 39 7.61 -18.38 0.42
N TYR A 40 6.63 -17.72 -0.21
CA TYR A 40 6.89 -16.66 -1.16
C TYR A 40 7.54 -15.44 -0.49
N VAL A 41 6.97 -14.97 0.61
CA VAL A 41 7.52 -13.83 1.37
C VAL A 41 8.93 -14.12 1.86
N ARG A 42 9.16 -15.30 2.41
CA ARG A 42 10.49 -15.76 2.84
C ARG A 42 11.50 -15.69 1.69
N SER A 43 11.16 -16.22 0.53
CA SER A 43 12.03 -16.22 -0.64
C SER A 43 12.38 -14.80 -1.11
N VAL A 44 11.42 -13.87 -1.04
CA VAL A 44 11.68 -12.45 -1.37
C VAL A 44 12.60 -11.82 -0.32
N ARG A 45 12.32 -12.01 0.98
CA ARG A 45 13.15 -11.49 2.06
C ARG A 45 14.58 -12.02 2.01
N GLU A 46 14.78 -13.31 1.76
CA GLU A 46 16.10 -13.92 1.59
C GLU A 46 16.86 -13.32 0.39
N ALA A 47 16.16 -13.02 -0.71
CA ALA A 47 16.77 -12.44 -1.90
C ALA A 47 17.22 -10.98 -1.72
N VAL A 48 16.50 -10.18 -0.94
CA VAL A 48 16.78 -8.74 -0.77
C VAL A 48 17.49 -8.43 0.55
N GLY A 49 17.44 -9.32 1.52
CA GLY A 49 17.96 -9.09 2.88
C GLY A 49 17.28 -7.90 3.56
N ASP A 50 18.00 -7.20 4.42
CA ASP A 50 17.50 -6.01 5.16
C ASP A 50 17.63 -4.70 4.37
N ARG A 51 18.01 -4.78 3.10
CA ARG A 51 18.22 -3.62 2.25
C ARG A 51 16.96 -3.08 1.59
N CYS A 52 15.82 -3.73 1.81
CA CYS A 52 14.58 -3.40 1.12
C CYS A 52 13.37 -3.68 2.01
N ASP A 53 12.48 -2.72 2.11
CA ASP A 53 11.19 -2.89 2.76
C ASP A 53 10.26 -3.76 1.91
N LEU A 54 9.47 -4.60 2.57
CA LEU A 54 8.45 -5.43 1.93
C LEU A 54 7.07 -4.87 2.23
N LEU A 55 6.28 -4.71 1.18
CA LEU A 55 4.96 -4.11 1.24
C LEU A 55 3.95 -5.08 0.63
N PHE A 56 2.97 -5.49 1.42
CA PHE A 56 1.97 -6.46 0.95
C PHE A 56 0.73 -5.72 0.44
N GLY A 57 0.42 -5.90 -0.85
CA GLY A 57 -0.75 -5.32 -1.51
C GLY A 57 -1.80 -6.38 -1.79
N THR A 58 -2.85 -6.49 -0.95
CA THR A 58 -3.85 -7.58 -1.02
C THR A 58 -5.21 -7.03 -1.37
N HIS A 59 -5.73 -6.23 -1.81
CA HIS A 59 -7.03 -5.74 -2.33
C HIS A 59 -8.28 -6.34 -1.67
N GLY A 60 -8.28 -6.46 -0.34
CA GLY A 60 -9.46 -6.89 0.41
C GLY A 60 -9.91 -8.34 0.17
N GLN A 61 -8.97 -9.24 -0.05
CA GLN A 61 -9.25 -10.63 -0.43
C GLN A 61 -9.45 -11.59 0.76
N PHE A 62 -9.34 -11.10 1.99
CA PHE A 62 -9.46 -11.98 3.16
C PHE A 62 -10.63 -11.61 4.06
N THR A 63 -11.18 -12.62 4.74
CA THR A 63 -11.98 -12.39 5.94
C THR A 63 -11.07 -11.87 7.06
N PRO A 64 -11.57 -11.13 8.07
CA PRO A 64 -10.76 -10.66 9.18
C PRO A 64 -9.96 -11.77 9.88
N ALA A 65 -10.59 -12.92 10.11
CA ALA A 65 -9.92 -14.08 10.70
C ALA A 65 -8.82 -14.64 9.81
N GLY A 66 -9.05 -14.68 8.49
CA GLY A 66 -8.04 -15.10 7.51
C GLY A 66 -6.85 -14.16 7.45
N ALA A 67 -7.12 -12.86 7.42
CA ALA A 67 -6.09 -11.83 7.43
C ALA A 67 -5.23 -11.91 8.70
N ILE A 68 -5.83 -12.10 9.87
CA ILE A 68 -5.10 -12.26 11.14
C ILE A 68 -4.20 -13.49 11.12
N ARG A 69 -4.71 -14.63 10.63
CA ARG A 69 -3.88 -15.85 10.52
C ARG A 69 -2.69 -15.66 9.59
N LEU A 70 -2.87 -14.96 8.47
CA LEU A 70 -1.80 -14.64 7.53
C LEU A 70 -0.81 -13.67 8.17
N ALA A 71 -1.29 -12.55 8.72
CA ALA A 71 -0.45 -11.55 9.36
C ALA A 71 0.48 -12.17 10.41
N LYS A 72 -0.06 -13.04 11.28
CA LYS A 72 0.73 -13.72 12.32
C LYS A 72 1.89 -14.58 11.77
N ARG A 73 1.74 -15.15 10.59
CA ARG A 73 2.84 -15.87 9.93
C ARG A 73 3.86 -14.93 9.32
N LEU A 74 3.42 -13.77 8.84
CA LEU A 74 4.25 -12.84 8.10
C LEU A 74 4.96 -11.81 8.98
N GLU A 75 4.59 -11.65 10.24
CA GLU A 75 5.26 -10.75 11.21
C GLU A 75 6.77 -11.00 11.30
N ALA A 76 7.21 -12.25 11.21
CA ALA A 76 8.63 -12.64 11.28
C ALA A 76 9.50 -12.05 10.14
N TYR A 77 8.87 -11.61 9.05
CA TYR A 77 9.56 -11.03 7.89
C TYR A 77 9.58 -9.50 7.91
N SER A 78 9.08 -8.88 8.97
CA SER A 78 9.08 -7.43 9.22
C SER A 78 8.62 -6.61 8.00
N PRO A 79 7.40 -6.81 7.47
CA PRO A 79 6.90 -6.00 6.38
C PRO A 79 6.60 -4.57 6.85
N LEU A 80 6.79 -3.60 5.96
CA LEU A 80 6.48 -2.19 6.24
C LEU A 80 4.97 -1.96 6.39
N TRP A 81 4.16 -2.69 5.60
CA TRP A 81 2.71 -2.71 5.77
C TRP A 81 2.03 -3.97 5.21
N PHE A 82 0.79 -4.15 5.65
CA PHE A 82 -0.19 -5.07 5.08
C PHE A 82 -1.38 -4.24 4.57
N GLU A 83 -1.48 -4.10 3.24
CA GLU A 83 -2.46 -3.26 2.57
C GLU A 83 -3.76 -4.02 2.36
N GLU A 84 -4.87 -3.34 2.68
CA GLU A 84 -6.23 -3.84 2.51
C GLU A 84 -6.39 -5.34 2.82
N PRO A 85 -6.06 -5.76 4.05
CA PRO A 85 -6.24 -7.17 4.42
C PRO A 85 -7.69 -7.63 4.32
N THR A 86 -8.63 -6.70 4.52
CA THR A 86 -10.07 -6.89 4.36
C THR A 86 -10.64 -5.82 3.44
N PRO A 87 -11.86 -5.99 2.89
CA PRO A 87 -12.52 -4.93 2.12
C PRO A 87 -12.62 -3.62 2.91
N PRO A 88 -12.35 -2.46 2.30
CA PRO A 88 -12.31 -1.17 2.99
C PRO A 88 -13.69 -0.60 3.35
N GLU A 89 -14.77 -1.18 2.85
CA GLU A 89 -16.15 -0.75 3.08
C GLU A 89 -16.55 -0.82 4.57
N LEU A 90 -15.93 -1.74 5.33
CA LEU A 90 -16.13 -1.92 6.77
C LEU A 90 -14.81 -1.74 7.52
N PRO A 91 -14.37 -0.50 7.76
CA PRO A 91 -13.10 -0.23 8.43
C PRO A 91 -13.02 -0.80 9.85
N GLU A 92 -14.16 -1.03 10.51
CA GLU A 92 -14.23 -1.71 11.81
C GLU A 92 -13.67 -3.14 11.77
N GLU A 93 -13.90 -3.86 10.67
CA GLU A 93 -13.35 -5.21 10.47
C GLU A 93 -11.85 -5.17 10.15
N MET A 94 -11.41 -4.18 9.40
CA MET A 94 -9.97 -3.93 9.18
C MET A 94 -9.27 -3.54 10.50
N ALA A 95 -9.92 -2.76 11.34
CA ALA A 95 -9.43 -2.40 12.68
C ALA A 95 -9.26 -3.62 13.60
N ARG A 96 -10.06 -4.69 13.42
CA ARG A 96 -9.84 -5.97 14.13
C ARG A 96 -8.50 -6.61 13.72
N VAL A 97 -8.16 -6.54 12.43
CA VAL A 97 -6.86 -7.02 11.94
C VAL A 97 -5.74 -6.17 12.50
N ALA A 98 -5.86 -4.84 12.41
CA ALA A 98 -4.86 -3.89 12.92
C ALA A 98 -4.53 -4.13 14.40
N ARG A 99 -5.53 -4.40 15.24
CA ARG A 99 -5.32 -4.70 16.67
C ARG A 99 -4.69 -6.06 16.94
N ALA A 100 -4.70 -6.96 15.96
CA ALA A 100 -4.24 -8.35 16.14
C ALA A 100 -2.85 -8.62 15.58
N THR A 101 -2.20 -7.63 14.97
CA THR A 101 -0.86 -7.78 14.39
C THR A 101 0.04 -6.59 14.71
N SER A 102 1.35 -6.80 14.69
CA SER A 102 2.36 -5.75 14.76
C SER A 102 2.65 -5.11 13.38
N ILE A 103 2.16 -5.71 12.29
CA ILE A 103 2.34 -5.16 10.94
C ILE A 103 1.44 -3.93 10.79
N PRO A 104 1.95 -2.75 10.42
CA PRO A 104 1.13 -1.58 10.12
C PRO A 104 0.12 -1.90 9.01
N ILE A 105 -1.11 -1.46 9.16
CA ILE A 105 -2.14 -1.61 8.13
C ILE A 105 -2.17 -0.37 7.24
N ALA A 106 -2.23 -0.60 5.93
CA ALA A 106 -2.39 0.44 4.92
C ALA A 106 -3.72 0.27 4.18
N THR A 107 -4.37 1.37 3.80
CA THR A 107 -5.58 1.38 2.97
C THR A 107 -5.81 2.75 2.35
N GLY A 108 -6.65 2.82 1.33
CA GLY A 108 -7.10 4.12 0.81
C GLY A 108 -7.19 4.22 -0.71
N GLU A 109 -6.61 3.33 -1.48
CA GLU A 109 -6.64 3.41 -2.95
C GLU A 109 -8.05 3.36 -3.54
N ARG A 110 -8.99 2.74 -2.84
CA ARG A 110 -10.40 2.59 -3.24
C ARG A 110 -11.32 3.63 -2.63
N LEU A 111 -10.86 4.37 -1.62
CA LEU A 111 -11.63 5.43 -0.98
C LEU A 111 -11.62 6.70 -1.81
N THR A 112 -12.73 7.43 -1.78
CA THR A 112 -12.95 8.59 -2.64
C THR A 112 -13.17 9.90 -1.90
N THR A 113 -13.57 9.85 -0.63
CA THR A 113 -13.90 11.04 0.15
C THR A 113 -13.13 11.13 1.45
N LYS A 114 -12.83 12.34 1.89
CA LYS A 114 -12.21 12.57 3.21
C LYS A 114 -13.04 12.01 4.37
N TYR A 115 -14.35 11.83 4.20
CA TYR A 115 -15.23 11.25 5.22
C TYR A 115 -14.99 9.76 5.42
N GLU A 116 -14.69 9.03 4.35
CA GLU A 116 -14.27 7.63 4.41
C GLU A 116 -12.91 7.50 5.10
N PHE A 117 -11.97 8.38 4.77
CA PHE A 117 -10.67 8.43 5.46
C PHE A 117 -10.80 8.80 6.95
N SER A 118 -11.69 9.75 7.30
CA SER A 118 -11.98 10.06 8.71
C SER A 118 -12.41 8.81 9.47
N ARG A 119 -13.35 8.05 8.90
CA ARG A 119 -13.83 6.80 9.51
C ARG A 119 -12.73 5.74 9.67
N VAL A 120 -11.82 5.62 8.70
CA VAL A 120 -10.64 4.72 8.79
C VAL A 120 -9.75 5.13 9.97
N LEU A 121 -9.49 6.43 10.13
CA LEU A 121 -8.65 6.96 11.21
C LEU A 121 -9.34 6.83 12.59
N GLU A 122 -10.61 7.17 12.70
CA GLU A 122 -11.40 7.10 13.94
C GLU A 122 -11.51 5.68 14.47
N THR A 123 -11.64 4.68 13.59
CA THR A 123 -11.70 3.26 13.97
C THR A 123 -10.32 2.67 14.29
N GLY A 124 -9.25 3.35 13.91
CA GLY A 124 -7.89 2.80 13.97
C GLY A 124 -7.67 1.64 13.00
N ALA A 125 -8.33 1.67 11.84
CA ALA A 125 -8.26 0.60 10.85
C ALA A 125 -6.91 0.58 10.13
N ALA A 126 -6.29 1.73 9.93
CA ALA A 126 -4.99 1.85 9.28
C ALA A 126 -4.18 3.02 9.86
N SER A 127 -2.87 2.89 9.83
CA SER A 127 -1.90 3.93 10.17
C SER A 127 -1.17 4.48 8.95
N ILE A 128 -1.43 3.94 7.77
CA ILE A 128 -0.87 4.40 6.50
C ILE A 128 -2.02 4.57 5.51
N LEU A 129 -2.18 5.78 4.98
CA LEU A 129 -3.23 6.11 4.04
C LEU A 129 -2.69 6.19 2.61
N GLN A 130 -3.21 5.31 1.75
CA GLN A 130 -2.83 5.20 0.33
C GLN A 130 -3.85 5.91 -0.56
N LEU A 131 -4.04 7.20 -0.32
CA LEU A 131 -5.00 7.99 -1.10
C LEU A 131 -4.57 8.09 -2.58
N ASN A 132 -5.53 7.97 -3.49
CA ASN A 132 -5.33 8.16 -4.92
C ASN A 132 -5.83 9.54 -5.33
N LEU A 133 -4.95 10.44 -5.78
CA LEU A 133 -5.30 11.82 -6.11
C LEU A 133 -6.34 11.93 -7.21
N GLY A 134 -6.35 10.99 -8.14
CA GLY A 134 -7.36 10.93 -9.21
C GLY A 134 -8.76 10.54 -8.72
N ARG A 135 -8.87 9.93 -7.54
CA ARG A 135 -10.14 9.50 -6.93
C ARG A 135 -10.65 10.46 -5.87
N VAL A 136 -9.75 11.00 -5.04
CA VAL A 136 -10.15 11.85 -3.91
C VAL A 136 -10.47 13.31 -4.29
N GLY A 137 -10.35 13.67 -5.57
CA GLY A 137 -10.67 15.02 -6.05
C GLY A 137 -9.46 15.97 -6.15
N GLY A 138 -8.25 15.43 -6.26
CA GLY A 138 -7.02 16.18 -6.53
C GLY A 138 -6.29 16.68 -5.29
N LEU A 139 -5.34 17.59 -5.50
CA LEU A 139 -4.38 18.05 -4.49
C LEU A 139 -5.02 18.64 -3.23
N LEU A 140 -6.07 19.44 -3.38
CA LEU A 140 -6.69 20.12 -2.25
C LEU A 140 -7.36 19.15 -1.27
N GLU A 141 -8.13 18.20 -1.78
CA GLU A 141 -8.75 17.16 -0.93
C GLU A 141 -7.70 16.19 -0.37
N ALA A 142 -6.71 15.81 -1.17
CA ALA A 142 -5.60 14.98 -0.70
C ALA A 142 -4.83 15.65 0.47
N LYS A 143 -4.61 16.96 0.40
CA LYS A 143 -3.94 17.71 1.47
C LYS A 143 -4.76 17.75 2.77
N LYS A 144 -6.10 17.84 2.66
CA LYS A 144 -6.99 17.74 3.82
C LYS A 144 -6.92 16.35 4.47
N ILE A 145 -6.91 15.28 3.65
CA ILE A 145 -6.77 13.90 4.11
C ILE A 145 -5.42 13.72 4.82
N ALA A 146 -4.34 14.22 4.23
CA ALA A 146 -3.00 14.16 4.83
C ALA A 146 -2.94 14.89 6.19
N GLY A 147 -3.57 16.07 6.31
CA GLY A 147 -3.66 16.80 7.58
C GLY A 147 -4.49 16.08 8.65
N MET A 148 -5.57 15.40 8.26
CA MET A 148 -6.31 14.53 9.18
C MET A 148 -5.45 13.35 9.65
N ALA A 149 -4.75 12.70 8.73
CA ALA A 149 -3.83 11.61 9.05
C ALA A 149 -2.76 12.05 10.05
N GLU A 150 -2.14 13.22 9.83
CA GLU A 150 -1.14 13.79 10.74
C GLU A 150 -1.67 13.94 12.17
N ALA A 151 -2.91 14.44 12.34
CA ALA A 151 -3.55 14.58 13.65
C ALA A 151 -3.81 13.23 14.36
N HIS A 152 -3.82 12.13 13.63
CA HIS A 152 -3.97 10.77 14.15
C HIS A 152 -2.64 10.00 14.20
N TYR A 153 -1.49 10.68 14.02
CA TYR A 153 -0.16 10.04 13.91
C TYR A 153 -0.05 9.00 12.80
N ALA A 154 -0.88 9.14 11.75
CA ALA A 154 -0.85 8.32 10.56
C ALA A 154 -0.04 9.00 9.45
N GLN A 155 0.56 8.19 8.60
CA GLN A 155 1.36 8.63 7.45
C GLN A 155 0.58 8.48 6.15
N ILE A 156 1.02 9.17 5.11
CA ILE A 156 0.50 8.96 3.75
C ILE A 156 1.54 8.27 2.86
N ALA A 157 1.05 7.35 2.03
CA ALA A 157 1.78 6.71 0.95
C ALA A 157 0.91 6.76 -0.31
N PRO A 158 0.96 7.85 -1.10
CA PRO A 158 0.02 8.04 -2.20
C PRO A 158 0.06 6.90 -3.21
N HIS A 159 -1.11 6.31 -3.47
CA HIS A 159 -1.29 5.25 -4.46
C HIS A 159 -1.10 5.78 -5.88
N LEU A 160 -0.41 5.01 -6.73
CA LEU A 160 -0.21 5.34 -8.14
C LEU A 160 -0.48 4.14 -9.05
N TYR A 161 -1.70 4.01 -9.52
CA TYR A 161 -2.07 3.15 -10.65
C TYR A 161 -2.85 3.97 -11.69
N CYS A 162 -2.25 5.09 -12.12
CA CYS A 162 -2.86 6.12 -12.96
C CYS A 162 -1.83 6.66 -13.95
N GLY A 163 -2.29 7.58 -14.81
CA GLY A 163 -1.42 8.22 -15.79
C GLY A 163 -0.43 9.24 -15.17
N PRO A 164 0.45 9.79 -16.01
CA PRO A 164 1.58 10.63 -15.56
C PRO A 164 1.14 11.96 -14.91
N VAL A 165 -0.05 12.46 -15.20
CA VAL A 165 -0.59 13.68 -14.56
C VAL A 165 -0.82 13.45 -13.06
N VAL A 166 -1.41 12.30 -12.69
CA VAL A 166 -1.56 11.94 -11.27
C VAL A 166 -0.21 11.66 -10.64
N GLY A 167 0.73 11.04 -11.35
CA GLY A 167 2.11 10.84 -10.89
C GLY A 167 2.79 12.16 -10.54
N ALA A 168 2.72 13.16 -11.40
CA ALA A 168 3.27 14.48 -11.15
C ALA A 168 2.59 15.17 -9.95
N ALA A 169 1.27 15.04 -9.80
CA ALA A 169 0.54 15.58 -8.66
C ALA A 169 0.94 14.88 -7.34
N ASN A 170 1.13 13.55 -7.36
CA ASN A 170 1.61 12.79 -6.21
C ASN A 170 2.99 13.27 -5.73
N ILE A 171 3.92 13.55 -6.66
CA ILE A 171 5.25 14.11 -6.33
C ILE A 171 5.10 15.45 -5.60
N GLN A 172 4.25 16.35 -6.10
CA GLN A 172 4.02 17.65 -5.47
C GLN A 172 3.38 17.52 -4.07
N LEU A 173 2.40 16.63 -3.92
CA LEU A 173 1.80 16.36 -2.62
C LEU A 173 2.86 15.82 -1.65
N SER A 174 3.63 14.84 -2.07
CA SER A 174 4.65 14.18 -1.25
C SER A 174 5.72 15.17 -0.78
N ALA A 175 6.20 16.05 -1.67
CA ALA A 175 7.22 17.05 -1.37
C ALA A 175 6.79 18.11 -0.34
N CYS A 176 5.47 18.34 -0.17
CA CYS A 176 4.95 19.37 0.75
C CYS A 176 4.14 18.78 1.93
N THR A 177 4.27 17.48 2.21
CA THR A 177 3.49 16.81 3.25
C THR A 177 4.40 16.21 4.32
N PRO A 178 4.38 16.74 5.56
CA PRO A 178 5.32 16.32 6.63
C PRO A 178 5.20 14.85 7.02
N ASN A 179 3.99 14.28 6.99
CA ASN A 179 3.72 12.88 7.31
C ASN A 179 3.73 11.96 6.08
N PHE A 180 4.47 12.34 5.03
CA PHE A 180 4.75 11.47 3.88
C PHE A 180 5.69 10.33 4.28
N LEU A 181 5.36 9.09 3.89
CA LEU A 181 6.17 7.91 4.12
C LEU A 181 6.96 7.51 2.87
N ILE A 182 6.24 7.15 1.82
CA ILE A 182 6.81 6.68 0.55
C ILE A 182 5.83 6.92 -0.60
N LEU A 183 6.34 7.04 -1.81
CA LEU A 183 5.53 7.15 -3.02
C LEU A 183 5.53 5.83 -3.80
N GLU A 184 4.34 5.33 -4.11
CA GLU A 184 4.19 4.20 -5.02
C GLU A 184 4.52 4.60 -6.46
N THR A 185 5.21 3.73 -7.18
CA THR A 185 5.46 3.87 -8.62
C THR A 185 5.20 2.55 -9.35
N ILE A 186 4.66 2.64 -10.56
CA ILE A 186 4.48 1.50 -11.45
C ILE A 186 5.51 1.60 -12.56
N GLY A 187 6.53 0.76 -12.49
CA GLY A 187 7.63 0.82 -13.44
C GLY A 187 8.34 2.19 -13.39
N THR A 188 8.83 2.64 -14.52
CA THR A 188 9.61 3.88 -14.64
C THR A 188 8.89 4.98 -15.42
N GLY A 189 7.57 4.89 -15.55
CA GLY A 189 6.81 5.84 -16.39
C GLY A 189 7.13 5.74 -17.88
N GLY A 190 7.71 4.62 -18.34
CA GLY A 190 8.04 4.38 -19.75
C GLY A 190 6.84 3.93 -20.59
N GLY A 191 7.10 3.64 -21.89
CA GLY A 191 6.07 3.19 -22.82
C GLY A 191 5.00 4.25 -23.08
N PHE A 192 3.76 3.83 -23.19
CA PHE A 192 2.62 4.70 -23.45
C PHE A 192 2.53 5.92 -22.53
N HIS A 193 2.87 5.78 -21.25
CA HIS A 193 2.83 6.91 -20.31
C HIS A 193 3.86 8.00 -20.65
N ALA A 194 5.03 7.61 -21.14
CA ALA A 194 6.05 8.57 -21.59
C ALA A 194 5.62 9.31 -22.86
N GLU A 195 4.91 8.62 -23.77
CA GLU A 195 4.41 9.18 -25.03
C GLU A 195 3.34 10.26 -24.81
N LEU A 196 2.65 10.26 -23.67
CA LEU A 196 1.66 11.27 -23.31
C LEU A 196 2.28 12.60 -22.86
N LEU A 197 3.57 12.63 -22.59
CA LEU A 197 4.26 13.78 -22.04
C LEU A 197 5.22 14.40 -23.06
N GLN A 198 5.23 15.72 -23.15
CA GLN A 198 6.26 16.45 -23.92
C GLN A 198 7.68 16.24 -23.33
N ARG A 199 7.76 16.03 -22.02
CA ARG A 199 8.97 15.70 -21.28
C ARG A 199 8.63 14.58 -20.30
N PRO A 200 9.07 13.35 -20.56
CA PRO A 200 8.90 12.24 -19.62
C PRO A 200 9.55 12.54 -18.28
N ALA A 201 8.96 12.02 -17.20
CA ALA A 201 9.61 12.07 -15.90
C ALA A 201 10.87 11.17 -15.91
N THR A 202 11.93 11.67 -15.31
CA THR A 202 13.16 10.90 -15.07
C THR A 202 13.22 10.50 -13.62
N TRP A 203 13.63 9.27 -13.37
CA TRP A 203 13.83 8.71 -12.05
C TRP A 203 15.31 8.37 -11.89
N GLU A 204 15.94 8.94 -10.90
CA GLU A 204 17.33 8.71 -10.56
C GLU A 204 17.41 8.19 -9.14
N GLU A 205 18.13 7.07 -8.94
CA GLU A 205 18.37 6.46 -7.63
C GLU A 205 17.10 5.97 -6.86
N GLY A 206 16.09 5.51 -7.59
CA GLY A 206 14.87 4.93 -7.01
C GLY A 206 13.71 5.84 -6.80
#